data_be81a585ab1499810393cf50f88339cc
#
_entry.id   be81a585ab1499810393cf50f88339cc
#
_cell.length_a   1.000
_cell.length_b   1.000
_cell.length_c   1.000
_cell.angle_alpha   90.00
_cell.angle_beta   90.00
_cell.angle_gamma   90.00
#
_symmetry.space_group_name_H-M   'P 1'
#
loop_
_entity.id
_entity.type
_entity.pdbx_description
1 polymer ?
#
loop_
_entity_poly.entity_id
_entity_poly.type
_entity_poly.pdbx_seq_one_letter_code
_entity_poly.pdbx_strand_id
1 'polypeptide(L)'
;MTKRNIKVYLKDKTAIIFSMMTQIIILGLYLLFLKQNYVDSMTSMLDGFNIKTEDNLINALVNSWLVSGVIGTSVVTVAMNSLSVMISDKQNKIDYDYNASSVKGSTVVLSYFSGAVINTIVISAILLTAGIAFSCISGSSFPEFTELLKLYGLVILGSVSAVLILMFVASFFKKNSTYAAFNTLISVAIGFVIGAYIPVSQFSDGVQTFVNLIPGSHIAAMIRNVLVSPCINDISTSLAGADHGMFAVEAEKAFATNLNLFGNEVDFTFMMMYSIGAILLFLVLNLISYKFSSKRKD
;
A
#
# COMPACT_ATOMS: atom_id res chain seq x y z
N MET A 1 -5.81 13.69 23.08
CA MET A 1 -4.59 13.59 22.30
C MET A 1 -4.85 13.08 20.88
N THR A 2 -5.39 11.87 20.65
CA THR A 2 -5.67 11.33 19.31
C THR A 2 -6.46 12.30 18.41
N LYS A 3 -7.58 12.86 18.90
CA LYS A 3 -8.38 13.86 18.14
C LYS A 3 -7.56 15.09 17.72
N ARG A 4 -6.63 15.55 18.57
CA ARG A 4 -5.71 16.65 18.24
C ARG A 4 -4.78 16.23 17.10
N ASN A 5 -4.15 15.03 17.18
CA ASN A 5 -3.19 14.56 16.17
C ASN A 5 -3.86 14.38 14.81
N ILE A 6 -5.07 13.80 14.77
CA ILE A 6 -5.90 13.73 13.56
C ILE A 6 -6.16 15.13 13.00
N LYS A 7 -6.58 16.07 13.85
CA LYS A 7 -6.94 17.42 13.43
C LYS A 7 -5.73 18.22 12.94
N VAL A 8 -4.56 18.03 13.55
CA VAL A 8 -3.30 18.68 13.11
C VAL A 8 -2.95 18.23 11.71
N TYR A 9 -2.97 16.92 11.44
CA TYR A 9 -2.68 16.39 10.11
C TYR A 9 -3.72 16.82 9.07
N LEU A 10 -5.03 16.68 9.35
CA LEU A 10 -6.10 17.01 8.40
C LEU A 10 -6.23 18.51 8.12
N LYS A 11 -5.71 19.39 8.99
CA LYS A 11 -5.64 20.83 8.74
C LYS A 11 -4.39 21.23 7.95
N ASP A 12 -3.37 20.40 7.92
CA ASP A 12 -2.17 20.64 7.12
C ASP A 12 -2.42 20.22 5.66
N LYS A 13 -2.92 21.17 4.86
CA LYS A 13 -3.19 20.94 3.43
C LYS A 13 -1.95 20.50 2.69
N THR A 14 -0.78 20.98 3.09
CA THR A 14 0.51 20.64 2.49
C THR A 14 0.83 19.17 2.75
N ALA A 15 0.71 18.71 3.99
CA ALA A 15 0.94 17.32 4.35
C ALA A 15 -0.01 16.36 3.59
N ILE A 16 -1.29 16.73 3.42
CA ILE A 16 -2.26 15.94 2.66
C ILE A 16 -1.86 15.88 1.16
N ILE A 17 -1.54 17.02 0.54
CA ILE A 17 -1.13 17.06 -0.86
C ILE A 17 0.13 16.20 -1.07
N PHE A 18 1.14 16.35 -0.24
CA PHE A 18 2.36 15.54 -0.33
C PHE A 18 2.12 14.06 -0.07
N SER A 19 1.16 13.70 0.79
CA SER A 19 0.81 12.28 0.99
C SER A 19 0.15 11.64 -0.22
N MET A 20 -0.49 12.42 -1.09
CA MET A 20 -1.14 11.97 -2.32
C MET A 20 -0.26 12.16 -3.56
N MET A 21 0.89 12.82 -3.45
CA MET A 21 1.73 13.14 -4.60
C MET A 21 2.23 11.89 -5.32
N THR A 22 2.63 10.86 -4.57
CA THR A 22 3.08 9.58 -5.15
C THR A 22 1.99 8.94 -6.00
N GLN A 23 0.74 8.94 -5.54
CA GLN A 23 -0.41 8.39 -6.26
C GLN A 23 -0.70 9.18 -7.53
N ILE A 24 -0.58 10.51 -7.47
CA ILE A 24 -0.74 11.38 -8.64
C ILE A 24 0.35 11.09 -9.68
N ILE A 25 1.60 10.90 -9.24
CA ILE A 25 2.72 10.56 -10.12
C ILE A 25 2.49 9.17 -10.74
N ILE A 26 2.09 8.17 -9.96
CA ILE A 26 1.79 6.83 -10.47
C ILE A 26 0.70 6.91 -11.54
N LEU A 27 -0.40 7.60 -11.24
CA LEU A 27 -1.51 7.77 -12.18
C LEU A 27 -1.06 8.49 -13.46
N GLY A 28 -0.26 9.55 -13.32
CA GLY A 28 0.28 10.30 -14.46
C GLY A 28 1.21 9.45 -15.34
N LEU A 29 2.16 8.73 -14.74
CA LEU A 29 3.04 7.82 -15.48
C LEU A 29 2.27 6.70 -16.17
N TYR A 30 1.27 6.15 -15.50
CA TYR A 30 0.43 5.12 -16.09
C TYR A 30 -0.35 5.64 -17.30
N LEU A 31 -1.09 6.74 -17.16
CA LEU A 31 -1.92 7.26 -18.23
C LEU A 31 -1.10 7.75 -19.45
N LEU A 32 0.09 8.32 -19.21
CA LEU A 32 0.91 8.91 -20.26
C LEU A 32 1.82 7.89 -20.96
N PHE A 33 2.28 6.84 -20.24
CA PHE A 33 3.35 5.98 -20.75
C PHE A 33 3.08 4.48 -20.64
N LEU A 34 2.43 4.02 -19.57
CA LEU A 34 2.41 2.60 -19.25
C LEU A 34 1.15 1.89 -19.74
N LYS A 35 -0.01 2.58 -19.74
CA LYS A 35 -1.30 1.96 -20.05
C LYS A 35 -1.26 1.22 -21.38
N GLN A 36 -0.83 1.90 -22.45
CA GLN A 36 -0.84 1.32 -23.78
C GLN A 36 0.11 0.11 -23.88
N ASN A 37 1.29 0.20 -23.27
CA ASN A 37 2.24 -0.92 -23.26
C ASN A 37 1.67 -2.18 -22.59
N TYR A 38 0.94 -2.03 -21.48
CA TYR A 38 0.31 -3.16 -20.80
C TYR A 38 -0.88 -3.71 -21.59
N VAL A 39 -1.69 -2.83 -22.19
CA VAL A 39 -2.79 -3.26 -23.08
C VAL A 39 -2.24 -4.02 -24.26
N ASP A 40 -1.23 -3.51 -24.95
CA ASP A 40 -0.60 -4.15 -26.12
C ASP A 40 0.04 -5.51 -25.73
N SER A 41 0.66 -5.58 -24.56
CA SER A 41 1.25 -6.83 -24.04
C SER A 41 0.17 -7.89 -23.79
N MET A 42 -0.96 -7.52 -23.21
CA MET A 42 -2.08 -8.46 -22.98
C MET A 42 -2.76 -8.85 -24.28
N THR A 43 -2.96 -7.90 -25.18
CA THR A 43 -3.50 -8.19 -26.52
C THR A 43 -2.61 -9.16 -27.29
N SER A 44 -1.29 -8.94 -27.27
CA SER A 44 -0.33 -9.84 -27.94
C SER A 44 -0.35 -11.24 -27.32
N MET A 45 -0.53 -11.36 -26.01
CA MET A 45 -0.68 -12.64 -25.33
C MET A 45 -1.96 -13.37 -25.80
N LEU A 46 -3.07 -12.66 -25.93
CA LEU A 46 -4.36 -13.21 -26.39
C LEU A 46 -4.35 -13.56 -27.88
N ASP A 47 -3.70 -12.74 -28.71
CA ASP A 47 -3.53 -13.02 -30.15
C ASP A 47 -2.77 -14.33 -30.38
N GLY A 48 -1.86 -14.70 -29.49
CA GLY A 48 -1.18 -16.00 -29.50
C GLY A 48 -2.14 -17.21 -29.42
N PHE A 49 -3.33 -17.02 -28.86
CA PHE A 49 -4.39 -18.02 -28.81
C PHE A 49 -5.42 -17.91 -29.97
N ASN A 50 -5.19 -16.98 -30.94
CA ASN A 50 -6.11 -16.69 -32.06
C ASN A 50 -7.50 -16.21 -31.61
N ILE A 51 -7.61 -15.55 -30.46
CA ILE A 51 -8.89 -15.10 -29.92
C ILE A 51 -8.88 -13.57 -29.79
N LYS A 52 -9.92 -12.94 -30.31
CA LYS A 52 -10.18 -11.51 -30.09
C LYS A 52 -11.03 -11.35 -28.83
N THR A 53 -10.42 -10.77 -27.80
CA THR A 53 -11.12 -10.38 -26.57
C THR A 53 -11.58 -8.92 -26.68
N GLU A 54 -12.67 -8.56 -26.02
CA GLU A 54 -13.14 -7.19 -25.97
C GLU A 54 -12.10 -6.28 -25.28
N ASP A 55 -11.75 -5.18 -25.93
CA ASP A 55 -10.79 -4.20 -25.40
C ASP A 55 -11.16 -3.68 -23.99
N ASN A 56 -12.45 -3.70 -23.65
CA ASN A 56 -12.94 -3.32 -22.34
C ASN A 56 -12.43 -4.23 -21.23
N LEU A 57 -12.37 -5.54 -21.43
CA LEU A 57 -11.89 -6.50 -20.43
C LEU A 57 -10.40 -6.33 -20.16
N ILE A 58 -9.61 -6.11 -21.22
CA ILE A 58 -8.18 -5.84 -21.08
C ILE A 58 -7.94 -4.52 -20.34
N ASN A 59 -8.69 -3.47 -20.70
CA ASN A 59 -8.61 -2.19 -20.00
C ASN A 59 -9.02 -2.32 -18.51
N ALA A 60 -10.05 -3.10 -18.21
CA ALA A 60 -10.49 -3.38 -16.84
C ALA A 60 -9.39 -4.04 -16.02
N LEU A 61 -8.72 -5.05 -16.58
CA LEU A 61 -7.60 -5.76 -15.95
C LEU A 61 -6.44 -4.79 -15.62
N VAL A 62 -5.99 -4.04 -16.62
CA VAL A 62 -4.84 -3.13 -16.47
C VAL A 62 -5.15 -1.96 -15.51
N ASN A 63 -6.39 -1.43 -15.53
CA ASN A 63 -6.81 -0.39 -14.59
C ASN A 63 -6.95 -0.92 -13.15
N SER A 64 -7.43 -2.15 -12.97
CA SER A 64 -7.52 -2.78 -11.64
C SER A 64 -6.14 -2.99 -11.01
N TRP A 65 -5.16 -3.38 -11.83
CA TRP A 65 -3.76 -3.45 -11.40
C TRP A 65 -3.22 -2.08 -10.97
N LEU A 66 -3.44 -1.01 -11.76
CA LEU A 66 -3.06 0.35 -11.40
C LEU A 66 -3.65 0.76 -10.05
N VAL A 67 -4.98 0.56 -9.88
CA VAL A 67 -5.67 0.93 -8.64
C VAL A 67 -5.05 0.21 -7.45
N SER A 68 -4.72 -1.07 -7.57
CA SER A 68 -4.07 -1.82 -6.50
C SER A 68 -2.74 -1.20 -6.07
N GLY A 69 -1.92 -0.77 -7.03
CA GLY A 69 -0.65 -0.08 -6.80
C GLY A 69 -0.83 1.28 -6.13
N VAL A 70 -1.81 2.06 -6.57
CA VAL A 70 -2.17 3.36 -5.96
C VAL A 70 -2.57 3.18 -4.49
N ILE A 71 -3.39 2.18 -4.18
CA ILE A 71 -3.83 1.94 -2.79
C ILE A 71 -2.67 1.42 -1.93
N GLY A 72 -1.88 0.46 -2.43
CA GLY A 72 -0.73 -0.07 -1.72
C GLY A 72 0.28 1.02 -1.35
N THR A 73 0.60 1.93 -2.28
CA THR A 73 1.50 3.07 -2.01
C THR A 73 0.86 4.10 -1.07
N SER A 74 -0.45 4.33 -1.16
CA SER A 74 -1.14 5.30 -0.31
C SER A 74 -1.06 4.95 1.16
N VAL A 75 -1.23 3.67 1.49
CA VAL A 75 -1.15 3.19 2.88
C VAL A 75 0.20 3.55 3.51
N VAL A 76 1.30 3.47 2.77
CA VAL A 76 2.64 3.79 3.27
C VAL A 76 2.88 5.30 3.31
N THR A 77 2.59 6.02 2.23
CA THR A 77 2.89 7.46 2.13
C THR A 77 2.02 8.30 3.07
N VAL A 78 0.75 7.95 3.24
CA VAL A 78 -0.15 8.63 4.19
C VAL A 78 0.28 8.35 5.64
N ALA A 79 0.68 7.11 5.96
CA ALA A 79 1.20 6.76 7.27
C ALA A 79 2.46 7.59 7.60
N MET A 80 3.41 7.71 6.67
CA MET A 80 4.62 8.52 6.85
C MET A 80 4.27 10.00 7.10
N ASN A 81 3.44 10.58 6.25
CA ASN A 81 3.07 11.99 6.40
C ASN A 81 2.28 12.25 7.69
N SER A 82 1.41 11.32 8.11
CA SER A 82 0.68 11.44 9.37
C SER A 82 1.59 11.35 10.61
N LEU A 83 2.64 10.56 10.55
CA LEU A 83 3.65 10.45 11.61
C LEU A 83 4.54 11.70 11.74
N SER A 84 4.57 12.60 10.75
CA SER A 84 5.29 13.87 10.83
C SER A 84 4.85 14.72 12.02
N VAL A 85 3.59 14.60 12.44
CA VAL A 85 3.04 15.26 13.64
C VAL A 85 3.84 14.86 14.88
N MET A 86 4.19 13.59 15.04
CA MET A 86 5.00 13.12 16.17
C MET A 86 6.41 13.72 16.14
N ILE A 87 7.02 13.83 14.98
CA ILE A 87 8.38 14.39 14.85
C ILE A 87 8.35 15.91 15.07
N SER A 88 7.34 16.60 14.55
CA SER A 88 7.17 18.02 14.76
C SER A 88 6.95 18.37 16.25
N ASP A 89 6.12 17.60 16.94
CA ASP A 89 5.89 17.77 18.38
C ASP A 89 7.20 17.54 19.17
N LYS A 90 7.99 16.53 18.81
CA LYS A 90 9.29 16.25 19.42
C LYS A 90 10.31 17.38 19.16
N GLN A 91 10.37 17.90 17.93
CA GLN A 91 11.24 19.04 17.58
C GLN A 91 10.87 20.32 18.34
N ASN A 92 9.56 20.59 18.48
CA ASN A 92 9.04 21.76 19.14
C ASN A 92 8.93 21.60 20.67
N LYS A 93 9.46 20.50 21.22
CA LYS A 93 9.49 20.19 22.65
C LYS A 93 8.10 20.07 23.31
N ILE A 94 7.04 19.85 22.53
CA ILE A 94 5.69 19.61 23.05
C ILE A 94 5.65 18.31 23.87
N ASP A 95 6.55 17.36 23.57
CA ASP A 95 6.70 16.15 24.37
C ASP A 95 7.16 16.42 25.81
N TYR A 96 7.83 17.53 26.09
CA TYR A 96 8.19 17.97 27.46
C TYR A 96 6.95 18.37 28.26
N ASP A 97 5.98 19.06 27.63
CA ASP A 97 4.74 19.43 28.29
C ASP A 97 3.91 18.18 28.69
N TYR A 98 3.93 17.15 27.82
CA TYR A 98 3.31 15.87 28.14
C TYR A 98 4.01 15.13 29.27
N ASN A 99 5.35 15.18 29.34
CA ASN A 99 6.11 14.57 30.41
C ASN A 99 5.96 15.33 31.74
N ALA A 100 5.74 16.63 31.72
CA ALA A 100 5.44 17.44 32.89
C ALA A 100 4.01 17.27 33.41
N SER A 101 3.13 16.69 32.59
CA SER A 101 1.73 16.40 32.97
C SER A 101 1.61 15.02 33.61
N SER A 102 0.48 14.73 34.24
CA SER A 102 0.15 13.41 34.81
C SER A 102 -0.15 12.32 33.78
N VAL A 103 0.01 12.60 32.48
CA VAL A 103 -0.32 11.67 31.39
C VAL A 103 0.78 10.64 31.24
N LYS A 104 0.41 9.37 31.26
CA LYS A 104 1.35 8.26 31.04
C LYS A 104 1.91 8.35 29.61
N GLY A 105 3.23 8.22 29.46
CA GLY A 105 3.88 8.29 28.16
C GLY A 105 3.38 7.22 27.15
N SER A 106 2.93 6.06 27.62
CA SER A 106 2.26 5.06 26.77
C SER A 106 0.97 5.60 26.13
N THR A 107 0.23 6.45 26.84
CA THR A 107 -0.97 7.12 26.32
C THR A 107 -0.61 8.12 25.20
N VAL A 108 0.52 8.81 25.35
CA VAL A 108 1.04 9.73 24.31
C VAL A 108 1.39 8.96 23.04
N VAL A 109 2.18 7.88 23.16
CA VAL A 109 2.58 7.03 22.03
C VAL A 109 1.35 6.42 21.34
N LEU A 110 0.41 5.87 22.12
CA LEU A 110 -0.83 5.31 21.61
C LEU A 110 -1.67 6.38 20.89
N SER A 111 -1.62 7.64 21.33
CA SER A 111 -2.37 8.72 20.67
C SER A 111 -1.80 9.09 19.30
N TYR A 112 -0.46 9.06 19.12
CA TYR A 112 0.16 9.24 17.80
C TYR A 112 -0.12 8.05 16.89
N PHE A 113 0.03 6.84 17.41
CA PHE A 113 -0.31 5.61 16.67
C PHE A 113 -1.75 5.63 16.17
N SER A 114 -2.72 5.78 17.08
CA SER A 114 -4.14 5.80 16.72
C SER A 114 -4.50 6.94 15.77
N GLY A 115 -3.88 8.13 15.94
CA GLY A 115 -4.08 9.26 15.04
C GLY A 115 -3.58 8.96 13.63
N ALA A 116 -2.37 8.39 13.51
CA ALA A 116 -1.79 8.04 12.22
C ALA A 116 -2.58 6.90 11.53
N VAL A 117 -2.99 5.87 12.26
CA VAL A 117 -3.81 4.77 11.72
C VAL A 117 -5.14 5.29 11.17
N ILE A 118 -5.86 6.11 11.93
CA ILE A 118 -7.15 6.67 11.50
C ILE A 118 -6.98 7.54 10.25
N ASN A 119 -5.99 8.42 10.22
CA ASN A 119 -5.71 9.25 9.04
C ASN A 119 -5.40 8.40 7.81
N THR A 120 -4.58 7.35 7.98
CA THR A 120 -4.20 6.44 6.89
C THR A 120 -5.42 5.69 6.37
N ILE A 121 -6.24 5.12 7.26
CA ILE A 121 -7.47 4.41 6.87
C ILE A 121 -8.40 5.35 6.09
N VAL A 122 -8.67 6.54 6.61
CA VAL A 122 -9.63 7.47 5.99
C VAL A 122 -9.17 7.87 4.58
N ILE A 123 -7.92 8.30 4.42
CA ILE A 123 -7.43 8.75 3.11
C ILE A 123 -7.30 7.59 2.13
N SER A 124 -6.75 6.44 2.56
CA SER A 124 -6.62 5.27 1.67
C SER A 124 -7.99 4.67 1.31
N ALA A 125 -8.99 4.73 2.21
CA ALA A 125 -10.35 4.30 1.90
C ALA A 125 -11.01 5.24 0.87
N ILE A 126 -10.80 6.55 0.96
CA ILE A 126 -11.27 7.51 -0.05
C ILE A 126 -10.63 7.21 -1.40
N LEU A 127 -9.32 6.98 -1.44
CA LEU A 127 -8.60 6.62 -2.67
C LEU A 127 -9.06 5.27 -3.23
N LEU A 128 -9.33 4.26 -2.38
CA LEU A 128 -9.90 2.98 -2.80
C LEU A 128 -11.26 3.18 -3.45
N THR A 129 -12.16 3.93 -2.80
CA THR A 129 -13.49 4.21 -3.35
C THR A 129 -13.40 4.92 -4.71
N ALA A 130 -12.52 5.92 -4.83
CA ALA A 130 -12.27 6.63 -6.08
C ALA A 130 -11.65 5.72 -7.16
N GLY A 131 -10.74 4.83 -6.76
CA GLY A 131 -10.13 3.84 -7.65
C GLY A 131 -11.12 2.82 -8.18
N ILE A 132 -11.99 2.29 -7.32
CA ILE A 132 -13.09 1.39 -7.74
C ILE A 132 -14.03 2.10 -8.73
N ALA A 133 -14.44 3.34 -8.41
CA ALA A 133 -15.28 4.13 -9.31
C ALA A 133 -14.60 4.36 -10.67
N PHE A 134 -13.29 4.67 -10.68
CA PHE A 134 -12.50 4.80 -11.91
C PHE A 134 -12.48 3.50 -12.72
N SER A 135 -12.25 2.34 -12.07
CA SER A 135 -12.25 1.04 -12.74
C SER A 135 -13.61 0.72 -13.35
N CYS A 136 -14.71 0.97 -12.63
CA CYS A 136 -16.08 0.75 -13.12
C CYS A 136 -16.41 1.63 -14.34
N ILE A 137 -16.03 2.91 -14.33
CA ILE A 137 -16.21 3.81 -15.47
C ILE A 137 -15.41 3.31 -16.70
N SER A 138 -14.31 2.61 -16.45
CA SER A 138 -13.41 2.09 -17.50
C SER A 138 -13.77 0.67 -17.97
N GLY A 139 -14.92 0.12 -17.54
CA GLY A 139 -15.44 -1.15 -18.03
C GLY A 139 -15.31 -2.34 -17.08
N SER A 140 -14.74 -2.14 -15.87
CA SER A 140 -14.70 -3.21 -14.85
C SER A 140 -16.10 -3.41 -14.23
N SER A 141 -16.44 -4.64 -13.90
CA SER A 141 -17.61 -4.94 -13.07
C SER A 141 -17.44 -4.34 -11.67
N PHE A 142 -18.56 -3.96 -11.04
CA PHE A 142 -18.51 -3.48 -9.67
C PHE A 142 -18.17 -4.66 -8.74
N PRO A 143 -17.20 -4.49 -7.80
CA PRO A 143 -16.82 -5.56 -6.91
C PRO A 143 -17.99 -6.05 -6.06
N GLU A 144 -18.07 -7.36 -5.83
CA GLU A 144 -19.05 -7.95 -4.94
C GLU A 144 -18.90 -7.43 -3.50
N PHE A 145 -19.96 -7.52 -2.70
CA PHE A 145 -19.93 -7.07 -1.31
C PHE A 145 -18.82 -7.75 -0.49
N THR A 146 -18.56 -9.02 -0.76
CA THR A 146 -17.48 -9.81 -0.12
C THR A 146 -16.09 -9.29 -0.49
N GLU A 147 -15.89 -8.87 -1.74
CA GLU A 147 -14.65 -8.28 -2.23
C GLU A 147 -14.44 -6.88 -1.64
N LEU A 148 -15.49 -6.06 -1.59
CA LEU A 148 -15.45 -4.77 -0.92
C LEU A 148 -15.03 -4.92 0.55
N LEU A 149 -15.62 -5.87 1.27
CA LEU A 149 -15.27 -6.13 2.67
C LEU A 149 -13.79 -6.54 2.82
N LYS A 150 -13.29 -7.41 1.92
CA LYS A 150 -11.87 -7.77 1.87
C LYS A 150 -10.99 -6.56 1.60
N LEU A 151 -11.30 -5.73 0.62
CA LEU A 151 -10.51 -4.55 0.24
C LEU A 151 -10.40 -3.53 1.39
N TYR A 152 -11.52 -3.17 2.02
CA TYR A 152 -11.47 -2.26 3.17
C TYR A 152 -10.79 -2.90 4.38
N GLY A 153 -10.97 -4.21 4.59
CA GLY A 153 -10.23 -4.96 5.60
C GLY A 153 -8.71 -4.93 5.37
N LEU A 154 -8.26 -5.08 4.12
CA LEU A 154 -6.85 -4.99 3.74
C LEU A 154 -6.30 -3.56 3.90
N VAL A 155 -7.09 -2.52 3.63
CA VAL A 155 -6.70 -1.13 3.91
C VAL A 155 -6.50 -0.92 5.42
N ILE A 156 -7.37 -1.46 6.26
CA ILE A 156 -7.22 -1.38 7.73
C ILE A 156 -5.96 -2.13 8.17
N LEU A 157 -5.80 -3.38 7.74
CA LEU A 157 -4.64 -4.21 8.07
C LEU A 157 -3.33 -3.54 7.64
N GLY A 158 -3.29 -3.05 6.40
CA GLY A 158 -2.15 -2.36 5.83
C GLY A 158 -1.83 -1.06 6.58
N SER A 159 -2.85 -0.28 6.95
CA SER A 159 -2.67 0.95 7.72
C SER A 159 -2.05 0.68 9.09
N VAL A 160 -2.52 -0.34 9.80
CA VAL A 160 -1.95 -0.75 11.10
C VAL A 160 -0.50 -1.22 10.91
N SER A 161 -0.23 -2.07 9.93
CA SER A 161 1.10 -2.58 9.62
C SER A 161 2.07 -1.45 9.26
N ALA A 162 1.70 -0.61 8.29
CA ALA A 162 2.55 0.50 7.85
C ALA A 162 2.85 1.50 8.98
N VAL A 163 1.84 1.88 9.75
CA VAL A 163 2.05 2.83 10.88
C VAL A 163 2.96 2.23 11.95
N LEU A 164 2.84 0.95 12.29
CA LEU A 164 3.73 0.32 13.30
C LEU A 164 5.18 0.28 12.82
N ILE A 165 5.42 -0.12 11.58
CA ILE A 165 6.76 -0.18 10.98
C ILE A 165 7.35 1.22 10.92
N LEU A 166 6.62 2.17 10.35
CA LEU A 166 7.08 3.52 10.13
C LEU A 166 7.21 4.33 11.43
N MET A 167 6.38 4.06 12.43
CA MET A 167 6.51 4.67 13.76
C MET A 167 7.78 4.22 14.48
N PHE A 168 8.15 2.94 14.35
CA PHE A 168 9.43 2.44 14.85
C PHE A 168 10.59 3.18 14.18
N VAL A 169 10.58 3.28 12.84
CA VAL A 169 11.60 4.02 12.09
C VAL A 169 11.58 5.51 12.45
N ALA A 170 10.40 6.14 12.53
CA ALA A 170 10.23 7.55 12.88
C ALA A 170 10.77 7.89 14.29
N SER A 171 10.81 6.91 15.20
CA SER A 171 11.31 7.11 16.56
C SER A 171 12.78 7.54 16.61
N PHE A 172 13.58 7.20 15.59
CA PHE A 172 15.00 7.57 15.48
C PHE A 172 15.24 9.01 15.01
N PHE A 173 14.21 9.67 14.44
CA PHE A 173 14.34 11.03 13.95
C PHE A 173 14.05 12.05 15.06
N LYS A 174 14.87 13.11 15.07
CA LYS A 174 14.75 14.24 16.02
C LYS A 174 14.35 15.55 15.34
N LYS A 175 14.60 15.67 14.03
CA LYS A 175 14.36 16.90 13.25
C LYS A 175 13.36 16.61 12.12
N ASN A 176 12.40 17.50 11.96
CA ASN A 176 11.39 17.36 10.90
C ASN A 176 11.99 17.41 9.49
N SER A 177 13.03 18.25 9.29
CA SER A 177 13.73 18.33 8.00
C SER A 177 14.38 17.00 7.56
N THR A 178 15.03 16.31 8.50
CA THR A 178 15.65 15.00 8.23
C THR A 178 14.59 13.93 7.96
N TYR A 179 13.49 13.96 8.72
CA TYR A 179 12.36 13.07 8.49
C TYR A 179 11.67 13.34 7.14
N ALA A 180 11.51 14.61 6.77
CA ALA A 180 10.93 14.99 5.48
C ALA A 180 11.78 14.51 4.29
N ALA A 181 13.12 14.63 4.38
CA ALA A 181 14.02 14.10 3.36
C ALA A 181 13.90 12.57 3.23
N PHE A 182 13.85 11.86 4.37
CA PHE A 182 13.61 10.40 4.39
C PHE A 182 12.24 10.04 3.79
N ASN A 183 11.18 10.78 4.17
CA ASN A 183 9.84 10.59 3.62
C ASN A 183 9.82 10.75 2.10
N THR A 184 10.47 11.77 1.55
CA THR A 184 10.58 11.99 0.10
C THR A 184 11.27 10.80 -0.58
N LEU A 185 12.38 10.32 -0.04
CA LEU A 185 13.10 9.17 -0.58
C LEU A 185 12.23 7.91 -0.62
N ILE A 186 11.57 7.59 0.51
CA ILE A 186 10.69 6.42 0.58
C ILE A 186 9.48 6.58 -0.32
N SER A 187 8.88 7.78 -0.42
CA SER A 187 7.72 8.03 -1.28
C SER A 187 8.01 7.76 -2.76
N VAL A 188 9.24 8.01 -3.20
CA VAL A 188 9.66 7.66 -4.58
C VAL A 188 9.94 6.15 -4.69
N ALA A 189 10.66 5.58 -3.73
CA ALA A 189 11.07 4.18 -3.78
C ALA A 189 9.89 3.19 -3.64
N ILE A 190 8.88 3.56 -2.85
CA ILE A 190 7.79 2.65 -2.51
C ILE A 190 6.99 2.18 -3.72
N GLY A 191 6.90 2.99 -4.76
CA GLY A 191 6.23 2.62 -6.00
C GLY A 191 6.91 1.44 -6.72
N PHE A 192 8.23 1.34 -6.63
CA PHE A 192 8.97 0.18 -7.12
C PHE A 192 8.83 -1.02 -6.18
N VAL A 193 8.97 -0.80 -4.88
CA VAL A 193 8.89 -1.85 -3.85
C VAL A 193 7.53 -2.58 -3.89
N ILE A 194 6.45 -1.84 -4.03
CA ILE A 194 5.08 -2.38 -4.08
C ILE A 194 4.72 -2.90 -5.48
N GLY A 195 5.51 -2.59 -6.49
CA GLY A 195 5.21 -2.95 -7.88
C GLY A 195 4.09 -2.10 -8.48
N ALA A 196 4.01 -0.82 -8.11
CA ALA A 196 3.01 0.12 -8.64
C ALA A 196 3.47 0.80 -9.94
N TYR A 197 4.78 0.97 -10.15
CA TYR A 197 5.33 1.46 -11.41
C TYR A 197 5.53 0.34 -12.42
N ILE A 198 6.10 -0.77 -11.97
CA ILE A 198 6.44 -1.95 -12.75
C ILE A 198 6.08 -3.18 -11.92
N PRO A 199 5.40 -4.19 -12.47
CA PRO A 199 5.12 -5.43 -11.74
C PRO A 199 6.39 -6.05 -11.15
N VAL A 200 6.31 -6.50 -9.90
CA VAL A 200 7.47 -7.08 -9.19
C VAL A 200 8.01 -8.32 -9.92
N SER A 201 7.16 -9.02 -10.65
CA SER A 201 7.54 -10.17 -11.49
C SER A 201 8.58 -9.86 -12.58
N GLN A 202 8.72 -8.58 -12.98
CA GLN A 202 9.70 -8.15 -13.98
C GLN A 202 11.11 -7.89 -13.40
N PHE A 203 11.26 -7.94 -12.06
CA PHE A 203 12.56 -7.81 -11.43
C PHE A 203 13.32 -9.14 -11.42
N SER A 204 14.64 -9.08 -11.25
CA SER A 204 15.44 -10.28 -10.98
C SER A 204 15.06 -10.94 -9.65
N ASP A 205 15.25 -12.25 -9.52
CA ASP A 205 14.83 -13.02 -8.34
C ASP A 205 15.35 -12.45 -7.02
N GLY A 206 16.58 -11.95 -7.00
CA GLY A 206 17.15 -11.32 -5.81
C GLY A 206 16.43 -10.03 -5.41
N VAL A 207 16.05 -9.21 -6.41
CA VAL A 207 15.28 -7.98 -6.17
C VAL A 207 13.85 -8.31 -5.76
N GLN A 208 13.21 -9.30 -6.41
CA GLN A 208 11.88 -9.79 -6.01
C GLN A 208 11.88 -10.23 -4.54
N THR A 209 12.85 -11.07 -4.15
CA THR A 209 12.98 -11.51 -2.76
C THR A 209 13.14 -10.33 -1.80
N PHE A 210 14.02 -9.36 -2.14
CA PHE A 210 14.26 -8.19 -1.28
C PHE A 210 12.99 -7.34 -1.09
N VAL A 211 12.28 -7.00 -2.16
CA VAL A 211 11.06 -6.18 -2.06
C VAL A 211 9.91 -6.94 -1.39
N ASN A 212 9.85 -8.25 -1.58
CA ASN A 212 8.82 -9.11 -0.99
C ASN A 212 9.09 -9.45 0.49
N LEU A 213 10.25 -9.14 1.05
CA LEU A 213 10.47 -9.12 2.51
C LEU A 213 9.79 -7.94 3.19
N ILE A 214 9.39 -6.91 2.45
CA ILE A 214 8.74 -5.73 3.03
C ILE A 214 7.24 -6.01 3.18
N PRO A 215 6.65 -5.90 4.41
CA PRO A 215 5.25 -6.25 4.63
C PRO A 215 4.26 -5.45 3.77
N GLY A 216 4.62 -4.23 3.34
CA GLY A 216 3.83 -3.41 2.44
C GLY A 216 3.58 -4.07 1.07
N SER A 217 4.55 -4.87 0.57
CA SER A 217 4.40 -5.62 -0.69
C SER A 217 3.32 -6.70 -0.58
N HIS A 218 3.23 -7.38 0.56
CA HIS A 218 2.18 -8.38 0.80
C HIS A 218 0.79 -7.76 0.83
N ILE A 219 0.63 -6.61 1.49
CA ILE A 219 -0.64 -5.87 1.51
C ILE A 219 -1.05 -5.44 0.09
N ALA A 220 -0.11 -4.90 -0.68
CA ALA A 220 -0.39 -4.49 -2.06
C ALA A 220 -0.72 -5.67 -2.97
N ALA A 221 -0.03 -6.81 -2.81
CA ALA A 221 -0.31 -8.03 -3.57
C ALA A 221 -1.68 -8.61 -3.22
N MET A 222 -2.07 -8.62 -1.94
CA MET A 222 -3.42 -9.04 -1.53
C MET A 222 -4.52 -8.13 -2.09
N ILE A 223 -4.32 -6.81 -2.09
CA ILE A 223 -5.26 -5.86 -2.72
C ILE A 223 -5.33 -6.12 -4.23
N ARG A 224 -4.18 -6.37 -4.86
CA ARG A 224 -4.07 -6.70 -6.28
C ARG A 224 -4.79 -8.02 -6.59
N ASN A 225 -4.58 -9.05 -5.79
CA ASN A 225 -5.28 -10.32 -5.94
C ASN A 225 -6.80 -10.14 -5.95
N VAL A 226 -7.36 -9.36 -5.02
CA VAL A 226 -8.80 -9.12 -4.93
C VAL A 226 -9.33 -8.29 -6.11
N LEU A 227 -8.57 -7.32 -6.64
CA LEU A 227 -9.01 -6.45 -7.73
C LEU A 227 -8.78 -7.03 -9.13
N VAL A 228 -7.69 -7.79 -9.31
CA VAL A 228 -7.22 -8.23 -10.63
C VAL A 228 -7.72 -9.64 -10.97
N SER A 229 -7.80 -10.56 -9.99
CA SER A 229 -8.22 -11.93 -10.27
C SER A 229 -9.62 -12.05 -10.86
N PRO A 230 -10.63 -11.26 -10.46
CA PRO A 230 -11.92 -11.26 -11.16
C PRO A 230 -11.80 -10.90 -12.64
N CYS A 231 -11.02 -9.87 -12.97
CA CYS A 231 -10.80 -9.46 -14.36
C CYS A 231 -10.09 -10.55 -15.19
N ILE A 232 -9.12 -11.26 -14.60
CA ILE A 232 -8.47 -12.42 -15.24
C ILE A 232 -9.48 -13.52 -15.49
N ASN A 233 -10.36 -13.83 -14.52
CA ASN A 233 -11.40 -14.84 -14.66
C ASN A 233 -12.43 -14.47 -15.74
N ASP A 234 -12.84 -13.21 -15.83
CA ASP A 234 -13.75 -12.73 -16.88
C ASP A 234 -13.16 -12.94 -18.27
N ILE A 235 -11.88 -12.60 -18.46
CA ILE A 235 -11.17 -12.86 -19.72
C ILE A 235 -11.06 -14.36 -19.97
N SER A 236 -10.62 -15.16 -19.01
CA SER A 236 -10.48 -16.62 -19.13
C SER A 236 -11.82 -17.29 -19.50
N THR A 237 -12.91 -16.80 -18.92
CA THR A 237 -14.27 -17.30 -19.24
C THR A 237 -14.62 -16.95 -20.68
N SER A 238 -14.27 -15.76 -21.18
CA SER A 238 -14.49 -15.36 -22.56
C SER A 238 -13.72 -16.21 -23.58
N LEU A 239 -12.57 -16.77 -23.17
CA LEU A 239 -11.76 -17.68 -24.00
C LEU A 239 -12.39 -19.07 -24.19
N ALA A 240 -13.41 -19.43 -23.41
CA ALA A 240 -14.14 -20.71 -23.48
C ALA A 240 -13.21 -21.95 -23.49
N GLY A 241 -12.06 -21.87 -22.83
CA GLY A 241 -11.10 -22.97 -22.71
C GLY A 241 -10.13 -23.13 -23.91
N ALA A 242 -10.16 -22.23 -24.88
CA ALA A 242 -9.28 -22.29 -26.05
C ALA A 242 -7.80 -22.12 -25.69
N ASP A 243 -7.50 -21.49 -24.56
CA ASP A 243 -6.16 -21.26 -24.00
C ASP A 243 -5.67 -22.40 -23.08
N HIS A 244 -6.49 -23.45 -22.87
CA HIS A 244 -6.22 -24.54 -21.91
C HIS A 244 -5.86 -24.04 -20.49
N GLY A 245 -6.36 -22.84 -20.09
CA GLY A 245 -6.10 -22.22 -18.79
C GLY A 245 -4.72 -21.53 -18.67
N MET A 246 -3.98 -21.42 -19.76
CA MET A 246 -2.64 -20.81 -19.75
C MET A 246 -2.67 -19.31 -19.54
N PHE A 247 -3.69 -18.62 -20.08
CA PHE A 247 -3.83 -17.18 -19.93
C PHE A 247 -3.91 -16.75 -18.45
N ALA A 248 -4.74 -17.41 -17.66
CA ALA A 248 -4.89 -17.06 -16.25
C ALA A 248 -3.55 -17.17 -15.50
N VAL A 249 -2.83 -18.27 -15.68
CA VAL A 249 -1.53 -18.52 -15.03
C VAL A 249 -0.50 -17.47 -15.43
N GLU A 250 -0.43 -17.14 -16.72
CA GLU A 250 0.54 -16.15 -17.21
C GLU A 250 0.17 -14.72 -16.81
N ALA A 251 -1.11 -14.36 -16.82
CA ALA A 251 -1.59 -13.06 -16.38
C ALA A 251 -1.38 -12.85 -14.86
N GLU A 252 -1.71 -13.84 -14.03
CA GLU A 252 -1.44 -13.79 -12.58
C GLU A 252 0.04 -13.57 -12.29
N LYS A 253 0.91 -14.24 -13.02
CA LYS A 253 2.36 -14.12 -12.92
C LYS A 253 2.85 -12.76 -13.44
N ALA A 254 2.35 -12.30 -14.59
CA ALA A 254 2.71 -11.03 -15.19
C ALA A 254 2.36 -9.84 -14.28
N PHE A 255 1.18 -9.86 -13.68
CA PHE A 255 0.71 -8.80 -12.78
C PHE A 255 1.11 -9.00 -11.31
N ALA A 256 1.83 -10.07 -10.99
CA ALA A 256 2.27 -10.41 -9.62
C ALA A 256 1.11 -10.35 -8.60
N THR A 257 0.02 -11.07 -8.87
CA THR A 257 -1.11 -11.22 -7.94
C THR A 257 -0.70 -12.05 -6.72
N ASN A 258 0.21 -12.99 -6.91
CA ASN A 258 0.96 -13.70 -5.88
C ASN A 258 2.41 -13.23 -5.87
N LEU A 259 3.09 -13.34 -4.73
CA LEU A 259 4.49 -12.94 -4.58
C LEU A 259 5.42 -14.15 -4.67
N ASN A 260 6.68 -13.90 -5.01
CA ASN A 260 7.72 -14.91 -5.00
C ASN A 260 8.73 -14.59 -3.88
N LEU A 261 8.90 -15.52 -2.94
CA LEU A 261 9.90 -15.45 -1.86
C LEU A 261 10.85 -16.62 -1.98
N PHE A 262 12.14 -16.34 -2.15
CA PHE A 262 13.21 -17.37 -2.26
C PHE A 262 12.91 -18.43 -3.30
N GLY A 263 12.30 -18.04 -4.45
CA GLY A 263 11.94 -18.96 -5.52
C GLY A 263 10.63 -19.73 -5.31
N ASN A 264 9.93 -19.50 -4.22
CA ASN A 264 8.63 -20.12 -3.94
C ASN A 264 7.52 -19.08 -4.05
N GLU A 265 6.46 -19.42 -4.75
CA GLU A 265 5.25 -18.62 -4.81
C GLU A 265 4.52 -18.70 -3.46
N VAL A 266 4.07 -17.55 -2.96
CA VAL A 266 3.34 -17.44 -1.70
C VAL A 266 1.91 -16.98 -1.97
N ASP A 267 0.98 -17.71 -1.38
CA ASP A 267 -0.46 -17.51 -1.55
C ASP A 267 -1.01 -16.40 -0.65
N PHE A 268 -2.29 -16.07 -0.84
CA PHE A 268 -2.99 -15.06 -0.06
C PHE A 268 -2.94 -15.33 1.45
N THR A 269 -3.06 -16.59 1.86
CA THR A 269 -3.05 -16.98 3.28
C THR A 269 -1.70 -16.71 3.93
N PHE A 270 -0.61 -17.07 3.23
CA PHE A 270 0.74 -16.77 3.69
C PHE A 270 0.98 -15.26 3.79
N MET A 271 0.57 -14.48 2.78
CA MET A 271 0.69 -13.02 2.79
C MET A 271 -0.04 -12.38 3.97
N MET A 272 -1.22 -12.90 4.30
CA MET A 272 -2.00 -12.47 5.46
C MET A 272 -1.28 -12.77 6.77
N MET A 273 -0.81 -14.01 6.95
CA MET A 273 -0.07 -14.42 8.16
C MET A 273 1.24 -13.64 8.31
N TYR A 274 1.97 -13.41 7.23
CA TYR A 274 3.19 -12.60 7.23
C TYR A 274 2.91 -11.16 7.68
N SER A 275 1.85 -10.55 7.17
CA SER A 275 1.46 -9.19 7.54
C SER A 275 1.05 -9.08 9.02
N ILE A 276 0.32 -10.06 9.53
CA ILE A 276 -0.04 -10.14 10.96
C ILE A 276 1.21 -10.36 11.83
N GLY A 277 2.12 -11.24 11.41
CA GLY A 277 3.40 -11.47 12.08
C GLY A 277 4.24 -10.19 12.16
N ALA A 278 4.30 -9.42 11.07
CA ALA A 278 4.97 -8.12 11.05
C ALA A 278 4.33 -7.11 12.01
N ILE A 279 3.00 -7.06 12.08
CA ILE A 279 2.28 -6.22 13.05
C ILE A 279 2.70 -6.57 14.48
N LEU A 280 2.70 -7.84 14.84
CA LEU A 280 3.08 -8.30 16.18
C LEU A 280 4.55 -7.97 16.48
N LEU A 281 5.45 -8.21 15.54
CA LEU A 281 6.87 -7.91 15.68
C LEU A 281 7.10 -6.40 15.94
N PHE A 282 6.55 -5.55 15.08
CA PHE A 282 6.76 -4.10 15.18
C PHE A 282 6.00 -3.49 16.36
N LEU A 283 4.92 -4.08 16.81
CA LEU A 283 4.27 -3.70 18.07
C LEU A 283 5.21 -3.94 19.27
N VAL A 284 5.85 -5.10 19.33
CA VAL A 284 6.85 -5.41 20.38
C VAL A 284 8.04 -4.48 20.29
N LEU A 285 8.59 -4.23 19.07
CA LEU A 285 9.72 -3.33 18.88
C LEU A 285 9.40 -1.89 19.31
N ASN A 286 8.21 -1.39 19.01
CA ASN A 286 7.77 -0.06 19.47
C ASN A 286 7.65 0.02 20.99
N LEU A 287 7.13 -1.03 21.66
CA LEU A 287 7.05 -1.07 23.12
C LEU A 287 8.44 -1.08 23.77
N ILE A 288 9.38 -1.84 23.21
CA ILE A 288 10.78 -1.89 23.67
C ILE A 288 11.46 -0.52 23.46
N SER A 289 11.35 0.06 22.26
CA SER A 289 11.92 1.37 21.94
C SER A 289 11.42 2.46 22.91
N TYR A 290 10.12 2.44 23.21
CA TYR A 290 9.54 3.36 24.17
C TYR A 290 10.14 3.19 25.58
N LYS A 291 10.26 1.96 26.08
CA LYS A 291 10.82 1.67 27.42
C LYS A 291 12.28 2.16 27.56
N PHE A 292 13.08 2.01 26.49
CA PHE A 292 14.46 2.51 26.48
C PHE A 292 14.54 4.04 26.40
N SER A 293 13.64 4.68 25.67
CA SER A 293 13.58 6.14 25.57
C SER A 293 13.16 6.79 26.90
N SER A 294 12.30 6.17 27.66
CA SER A 294 11.85 6.62 28.99
C SER A 294 12.96 6.56 30.03
N LYS A 295 13.77 5.47 30.05
CA LYS A 295 14.88 5.29 31.01
C LYS A 295 16.07 6.24 30.79
N ARG A 296 16.19 6.88 29.65
CA ARG A 296 17.28 7.81 29.31
C ARG A 296 17.00 9.24 29.78
N LYS A 297 15.84 9.48 30.36
CA LYS A 297 15.37 10.79 30.84
C LYS A 297 15.39 10.90 32.37
N ASP A 298 15.62 9.79 33.08
CA ASP A 298 15.95 9.71 34.51
C ASP A 298 17.49 9.72 34.67
#